data_9a60eedfc9855df017e0ad88e214a54c
#
_entry.id   9a60eedfc9855df017e0ad88e214a54c
#
_cell.length_a   1.000
_cell.length_b   1.000
_cell.length_c   1.000
_cell.angle_alpha   90.00
_cell.angle_beta   90.00
_cell.angle_gamma   90.00
#
_symmetry.space_group_name_H-M   'P 1'
#
loop_
_entity.id
_entity.type
_entity.pdbx_description
1 polymer ?
#
loop_
_entity_poly.entity_id
_entity_poly.type
_entity_poly.pdbx_seq_one_letter_code
_entity_poly.pdbx_strand_id
1 'polypeptide(L)'
;MANLILKTGFDRSPMYAGRSEGVGPRYCPSIEDKINRFADRDRHQLFVEPEGWNTVEIYVNGFSTSLPENVQYKALKEVAGFENMKMFRPGYAIEYDYFPPTQLHLTLETKLVKGLYFAGQINGTTGY
;
A
#
# COMPACT_ATOMS: atom_id res chain seq x y z
N MET A 1 -4.34 -16.68 13.28
CA MET A 1 -5.64 -16.64 12.55
C MET A 1 -5.66 -15.55 11.48
N ALA A 2 -5.33 -14.28 11.80
CA ALA A 2 -5.33 -13.16 10.83
C ALA A 2 -4.60 -13.44 9.50
N ASN A 3 -3.39 -14.00 9.54
CA ASN A 3 -2.62 -14.35 8.33
C ASN A 3 -3.35 -15.32 7.39
N LEU A 4 -4.10 -16.26 7.96
CA LEU A 4 -4.89 -17.22 7.17
C LEU A 4 -6.05 -16.52 6.46
N ILE A 5 -6.73 -15.61 7.16
CA ILE A 5 -7.82 -14.81 6.59
C ILE A 5 -7.31 -13.90 5.48
N LEU A 6 -6.16 -13.23 5.67
CA LEU A 6 -5.56 -12.39 4.65
C LEU A 6 -5.24 -13.17 3.37
N LYS A 7 -4.71 -14.38 3.49
CA LYS A 7 -4.43 -15.24 2.33
C LYS A 7 -5.67 -15.59 1.51
N THR A 8 -6.87 -15.60 2.09
CA THR A 8 -8.11 -15.84 1.33
C THR A 8 -8.49 -14.72 0.36
N GLY A 9 -7.84 -13.58 0.48
CA GLY A 9 -8.11 -12.42 -0.38
C GLY A 9 -7.04 -12.15 -1.43
N PHE A 10 -5.95 -12.92 -1.47
CA PHE A 10 -4.82 -12.64 -2.35
C PHE A 10 -5.16 -12.66 -3.84
N ASP A 11 -6.03 -13.57 -4.27
CA ASP A 11 -6.53 -13.64 -5.64
C ASP A 11 -7.36 -12.42 -6.06
N ARG A 12 -7.84 -11.63 -5.10
CA ARG A 12 -8.60 -10.40 -5.30
C ARG A 12 -7.79 -9.13 -5.09
N SER A 13 -6.56 -9.24 -4.60
CA SER A 13 -5.65 -8.11 -4.49
C SER A 13 -5.20 -7.65 -5.88
N PRO A 14 -5.28 -6.34 -6.21
CA PRO A 14 -4.79 -5.81 -7.48
C PRO A 14 -3.34 -6.19 -7.77
N MET A 15 -2.50 -6.19 -6.74
CA MET A 15 -1.08 -6.54 -6.85
C MET A 15 -0.86 -8.02 -7.21
N TYR A 16 -1.58 -8.95 -6.58
CA TYR A 16 -1.40 -10.39 -6.78
C TYR A 16 -2.26 -10.96 -7.91
N ALA A 17 -3.36 -10.28 -8.24
CA ALA A 17 -4.21 -10.64 -9.37
C ALA A 17 -3.66 -10.15 -10.73
N GLY A 18 -2.49 -9.52 -10.77
CA GLY A 18 -1.88 -8.98 -11.99
C GLY A 18 -2.67 -7.82 -12.62
N ARG A 19 -3.49 -7.14 -11.83
CA ARG A 19 -4.33 -6.02 -12.30
C ARG A 19 -3.65 -4.67 -12.19
N SER A 20 -2.53 -4.59 -11.45
CA SER A 20 -1.73 -3.39 -11.31
C SER A 20 -0.54 -3.46 -12.25
N GLU A 21 -0.44 -2.54 -13.18
CA GLU A 21 0.68 -2.40 -14.14
C GLU A 21 1.67 -1.32 -13.71
N GLY A 22 1.36 -0.58 -12.64
CA GLY A 22 2.17 0.52 -12.14
C GLY A 22 3.47 0.07 -11.47
N VAL A 23 4.52 0.87 -11.63
CA VAL A 23 5.80 0.68 -10.94
C VAL A 23 5.85 1.63 -9.75
N GLY A 24 5.83 1.08 -8.54
CA GLY A 24 5.99 1.89 -7.34
C GLY A 24 7.41 2.47 -7.22
N PRO A 25 7.57 3.78 -6.99
CA PRO A 25 8.88 4.42 -6.89
C PRO A 25 9.63 4.06 -5.61
N ARG A 26 8.93 3.53 -4.62
CA ARG A 26 9.51 3.07 -3.34
C ARG A 26 8.98 1.71 -2.94
N TYR A 27 9.84 0.96 -2.27
CA TYR A 27 9.45 -0.27 -1.61
C TYR A 27 8.63 0.06 -0.35
N CYS A 28 7.32 -0.17 -0.43
CA CYS A 28 6.40 -0.07 0.70
C CYS A 28 5.71 -1.44 0.86
N PRO A 29 6.26 -2.34 1.70
CA PRO A 29 5.74 -3.69 1.81
C PRO A 29 4.33 -3.67 2.39
N SER A 30 3.37 -4.21 1.65
CA SER A 30 2.03 -4.48 2.14
C SER A 30 2.03 -5.61 3.16
N ILE A 31 0.93 -5.80 3.86
CA ILE A 31 0.79 -6.96 4.76
C ILE A 31 0.86 -8.27 3.98
N GLU A 32 0.37 -8.28 2.73
CA GLU A 32 0.45 -9.41 1.81
C GLU A 32 1.91 -9.78 1.52
N ASP A 33 2.74 -8.78 1.24
CA ASP A 33 4.18 -8.98 1.03
C ASP A 33 4.86 -9.54 2.28
N LYS A 34 4.51 -9.00 3.45
CA LYS A 34 5.07 -9.47 4.72
C LYS A 34 4.74 -10.93 4.98
N ILE A 35 3.50 -11.33 4.72
CA ILE A 35 3.04 -12.71 4.92
C ILE A 35 3.71 -13.67 3.94
N ASN A 36 3.96 -13.25 2.70
CA ASN A 36 4.61 -14.09 1.70
C ASN A 36 6.11 -14.17 1.86
N ARG A 37 6.78 -13.03 1.99
CA ARG A 37 8.26 -12.95 2.05
C ARG A 37 8.83 -13.40 3.40
N PHE A 38 8.06 -13.24 4.46
CA PHE A 38 8.45 -13.58 5.83
C PHE A 38 7.49 -14.60 6.43
N ALA A 39 7.17 -15.63 5.65
CA ALA A 39 6.25 -16.70 6.04
C ALA A 39 6.75 -17.53 7.23
N ASP A 40 8.06 -17.50 7.48
CA ASP A 40 8.75 -18.11 8.61
C ASP A 40 8.58 -17.33 9.94
N ARG A 41 8.06 -16.09 9.86
CA ARG A 41 7.84 -15.26 11.05
C ARG A 41 6.45 -15.47 11.64
N ASP A 42 6.41 -15.71 12.94
CA ASP A 42 5.17 -15.96 13.69
C ASP A 42 4.33 -14.68 13.88
N ARG A 43 4.96 -13.51 13.77
CA ARG A 43 4.31 -12.22 14.05
C ARG A 43 4.86 -11.08 13.18
N HIS A 44 4.00 -10.10 12.94
CA HIS A 44 4.35 -8.81 12.35
C HIS A 44 3.90 -7.70 13.28
N GLN A 45 4.76 -6.69 13.45
CA GLN A 45 4.48 -5.55 14.33
C GLN A 45 3.51 -4.59 13.66
N LEU A 46 2.52 -4.16 14.44
CA LEU A 46 1.61 -3.05 14.11
C LEU A 46 1.83 -1.93 15.13
N PHE A 47 1.71 -0.69 14.67
CA PHE A 47 1.68 0.47 15.53
C PHE A 47 0.29 1.09 15.47
N VAL A 48 -0.22 1.52 16.60
CA VAL A 48 -1.52 2.17 16.73
C VAL A 48 -1.30 3.59 17.24
N GLU A 49 -1.75 4.55 16.48
CA GLU A 49 -1.45 5.97 16.68
C GLU A 49 -2.75 6.77 16.68
N PRO A 50 -3.12 7.42 17.79
CA PRO A 50 -4.29 8.31 17.79
C PRO A 50 -4.13 9.42 16.77
N GLU A 51 -5.15 9.64 15.94
CA GLU A 51 -5.17 10.70 14.92
C GLU A 51 -5.27 12.11 15.50
N GLY A 52 -5.54 12.23 16.80
CA GLY A 52 -5.60 13.50 17.50
C GLY A 52 -6.14 13.38 18.92
N TRP A 53 -6.15 14.50 19.66
CA TRP A 53 -6.54 14.55 21.06
C TRP A 53 -8.05 14.35 21.30
N ASN A 54 -8.88 14.77 20.35
CA ASN A 54 -10.34 14.82 20.47
C ASN A 54 -11.04 13.92 19.46
N THR A 55 -10.40 12.85 19.01
CA THR A 55 -10.96 11.88 18.07
C THR A 55 -10.87 10.47 18.61
N VAL A 56 -11.78 9.62 18.16
CA VAL A 56 -11.75 8.17 18.41
C VAL A 56 -11.04 7.42 17.29
N GLU A 57 -10.58 8.13 16.26
CA GLU A 57 -9.88 7.54 15.13
C GLU A 57 -8.44 7.17 15.53
N ILE A 58 -8.07 5.95 15.19
CA ILE A 58 -6.73 5.39 15.41
C ILE A 58 -6.17 5.00 14.04
N TYR A 59 -5.01 5.53 13.72
CA TYR A 59 -4.24 5.07 12.56
C TYR A 59 -3.52 3.77 12.88
N VAL A 60 -3.62 2.80 11.97
CA VAL A 60 -2.93 1.52 12.11
C VAL A 60 -1.79 1.45 11.11
N ASN A 61 -0.57 1.63 11.60
CA ASN A 61 0.65 1.53 10.80
C ASN A 61 1.15 0.09 10.78
N GLY A 62 1.64 -0.35 9.62
CA GLY A 62 2.18 -1.70 9.43
C GLY A 62 1.18 -2.71 8.86
N PHE A 63 -0.07 -2.30 8.61
CA PHE A 63 -1.12 -3.10 7.99
C PHE A 63 -1.56 -2.54 6.63
N SER A 64 -0.62 -1.96 5.87
CA SER A 64 -0.90 -1.49 4.51
C SER A 64 -1.36 -2.65 3.65
N THR A 65 -2.49 -2.50 2.96
CA THR A 65 -3.10 -3.57 2.19
C THR A 65 -4.00 -3.03 1.09
N SER A 66 -4.10 -3.77 0.00
CA SER A 66 -5.05 -3.54 -1.11
C SER A 66 -6.13 -4.62 -1.19
N LEU A 67 -6.22 -5.48 -0.19
CA LEU A 67 -7.25 -6.52 -0.11
C LEU A 67 -8.64 -5.90 0.00
N PRO A 68 -9.70 -6.64 -0.38
CA PRO A 68 -11.08 -6.19 -0.16
C PRO A 68 -11.36 -5.86 1.31
N GLU A 69 -12.13 -4.81 1.55
CA GLU A 69 -12.47 -4.30 2.89
C GLU A 69 -12.95 -5.39 3.85
N ASN A 70 -13.81 -6.29 3.37
CA ASN A 70 -14.36 -7.37 4.19
C ASN A 70 -13.28 -8.36 4.67
N VAL A 71 -12.20 -8.54 3.91
CA VAL A 71 -11.05 -9.38 4.29
C VAL A 71 -10.21 -8.65 5.33
N GLN A 72 -9.93 -7.36 5.08
CA GLN A 72 -9.21 -6.49 6.01
C GLN A 72 -9.89 -6.47 7.38
N TYR A 73 -11.20 -6.22 7.39
CA TYR A 73 -12.00 -6.15 8.61
C TYR A 73 -11.94 -7.45 9.41
N LYS A 74 -12.18 -8.59 8.75
CA LYS A 74 -12.13 -9.90 9.40
C LYS A 74 -10.73 -10.21 9.96
N ALA A 75 -9.68 -9.90 9.19
CA ALA A 75 -8.32 -10.16 9.63
C ALA A 75 -7.90 -9.29 10.81
N LEU A 76 -8.27 -8.01 10.81
CA LEU A 76 -7.97 -7.11 11.92
C LEU A 76 -8.68 -7.52 13.20
N LYS A 77 -9.90 -8.01 13.15
CA LYS A 77 -10.63 -8.48 14.34
C LYS A 77 -9.99 -9.70 15.02
N GLU A 78 -9.12 -10.41 14.33
CA GLU A 78 -8.34 -11.52 14.89
C GLU A 78 -7.04 -11.05 15.58
N VAL A 79 -6.76 -9.76 15.53
CA VAL A 79 -5.60 -9.18 16.22
C VAL A 79 -6.02 -8.82 17.65
N ALA A 80 -5.25 -9.28 18.63
CA ALA A 80 -5.53 -9.00 20.04
C ALA A 80 -5.64 -7.49 20.29
N GLY A 81 -6.72 -7.08 20.93
CA GLY A 81 -7.07 -5.68 21.20
C GLY A 81 -7.92 -5.00 20.12
N PHE A 82 -8.17 -5.67 18.97
CA PHE A 82 -8.99 -5.14 17.88
C PHE A 82 -10.38 -5.81 17.79
N GLU A 83 -10.73 -6.67 18.69
CA GLU A 83 -11.97 -7.46 18.68
C GLU A 83 -13.22 -6.60 18.53
N ASN A 84 -13.21 -5.40 19.14
CA ASN A 84 -14.34 -4.46 19.15
C ASN A 84 -14.14 -3.25 18.24
N MET A 85 -13.10 -3.26 17.39
CA MET A 85 -12.82 -2.15 16.49
C MET A 85 -13.95 -1.91 15.48
N LYS A 86 -14.07 -0.68 15.05
CA LYS A 86 -14.87 -0.25 13.89
C LYS A 86 -13.92 0.30 12.84
N MET A 87 -14.04 -0.14 11.61
CA MET A 87 -13.22 0.35 10.51
C MET A 87 -13.87 1.61 9.93
N PHE A 88 -13.21 2.75 10.02
CA PHE A 88 -13.66 4.00 9.41
C PHE A 88 -13.20 4.10 7.94
N ARG A 89 -11.96 3.67 7.69
CA ARG A 89 -11.33 3.72 6.36
C ARG A 89 -10.53 2.45 6.13
N PRO A 90 -10.85 1.65 5.12
CA PRO A 90 -10.01 0.52 4.75
C PRO A 90 -8.71 0.99 4.10
N GLY A 91 -7.68 0.14 4.14
CA GLY A 91 -6.53 0.28 3.27
C GLY A 91 -6.93 0.19 1.79
N TYR A 92 -6.14 0.79 0.92
CA TYR A 92 -6.40 0.85 -0.52
C TYR A 92 -5.10 0.73 -1.32
N ALA A 93 -5.24 0.27 -2.56
CA ALA A 93 -4.13 0.26 -3.50
C ALA A 93 -3.88 1.68 -4.04
N ILE A 94 -2.60 2.04 -4.16
CA ILE A 94 -2.18 3.24 -4.88
C ILE A 94 -1.42 2.77 -6.11
N GLU A 95 -1.85 3.22 -7.28
CA GLU A 95 -1.12 3.10 -8.52
C GLU A 95 -0.50 4.44 -8.87
N TYR A 96 0.69 4.39 -9.47
CA TYR A 96 1.41 5.57 -9.89
C TYR A 96 1.56 5.57 -11.39
N ASP A 97 1.18 6.66 -12.04
CA ASP A 97 1.60 6.91 -13.40
C ASP A 97 3.11 7.10 -13.43
N TYR A 98 3.76 6.42 -14.36
CA TYR A 98 5.20 6.44 -14.51
C TYR A 98 5.59 6.61 -15.97
N PHE A 99 6.40 7.63 -16.23
CA PHE A 99 6.99 7.87 -17.54
C PHE A 99 8.49 7.59 -17.49
N PRO A 100 9.01 6.65 -18.29
CA PRO A 100 10.44 6.34 -18.30
C PRO A 100 11.29 7.58 -18.54
N PRO A 101 12.36 7.81 -17.75
CA PRO A 101 13.25 8.96 -17.92
C PRO A 101 13.87 9.08 -19.31
N THR A 102 13.93 7.98 -20.05
CA THR A 102 14.38 7.95 -21.45
C THR A 102 13.52 8.81 -22.40
N GLN A 103 12.31 9.17 -21.99
CA GLN A 103 11.43 10.08 -22.72
C GLN A 103 11.76 11.56 -22.48
N LEU A 104 12.70 11.86 -21.59
CA LEU A 104 13.07 13.22 -21.22
C LEU A 104 14.45 13.59 -21.74
N HIS A 105 14.66 14.88 -21.97
CA HIS A 105 15.98 15.48 -22.06
C HIS A 105 16.62 15.58 -20.67
N LEU A 106 17.92 15.88 -20.61
CA LEU A 106 18.61 16.10 -19.34
C LEU A 106 18.06 17.32 -18.55
N THR A 107 17.34 18.19 -19.23
CA THR A 107 16.60 19.33 -18.64
C THR A 107 15.30 18.92 -17.99
N LEU A 108 14.91 17.64 -18.05
CA LEU A 108 13.61 17.07 -17.67
C LEU A 108 12.44 17.50 -18.58
N GLU A 109 12.72 18.19 -19.69
CA GLU A 109 11.73 18.46 -20.72
C GLU A 109 11.41 17.19 -21.50
N THR A 110 10.13 16.98 -21.81
CA THR A 110 9.73 15.82 -22.63
C THR A 110 10.21 15.97 -24.07
N LYS A 111 10.64 14.86 -24.67
CA LYS A 111 11.11 14.83 -26.07
C LYS A 111 9.99 15.04 -27.08
N LEU A 112 8.74 14.72 -26.69
CA LEU A 112 7.58 14.75 -27.57
C LEU A 112 6.81 16.08 -27.52
N VAL A 113 6.81 16.75 -26.35
CA VAL A 113 6.01 17.98 -26.14
C VAL A 113 6.92 19.07 -25.60
N LYS A 114 7.19 20.06 -26.44
CA LYS A 114 8.01 21.22 -26.07
C LYS A 114 7.36 22.03 -24.94
N GLY A 115 8.15 22.41 -23.95
CA GLY A 115 7.69 23.21 -22.80
C GLY A 115 7.02 22.37 -21.70
N LEU A 116 6.90 21.05 -21.85
CA LEU A 116 6.39 20.16 -20.83
C LEU A 116 7.55 19.48 -20.10
N TYR A 117 7.59 19.63 -18.78
CA TYR A 117 8.64 19.08 -17.92
C TYR A 117 8.03 18.12 -16.91
N PHE A 118 8.74 17.01 -16.65
CA PHE A 118 8.38 16.06 -15.61
C PHE A 118 9.43 16.06 -14.51
N ALA A 119 8.96 16.05 -13.24
CA ALA A 119 9.83 15.96 -12.09
C ALA A 119 9.16 15.17 -10.96
N GLY A 120 9.96 14.50 -10.17
CA GLY A 120 9.48 13.76 -9.01
C GLY A 120 9.07 12.33 -9.33
N GLN A 121 8.01 11.89 -8.69
CA GLN A 121 7.56 10.49 -8.72
C GLN A 121 7.15 10.03 -10.14
N ILE A 122 6.57 10.92 -10.93
CA ILE A 122 6.08 10.61 -12.27
C ILE A 122 7.16 10.11 -13.24
N ASN A 123 8.41 10.50 -13.02
CA ASN A 123 9.57 10.08 -13.83
C ASN A 123 10.65 9.38 -13.01
N GLY A 124 10.36 9.04 -11.75
CA GLY A 124 11.29 8.31 -10.89
C GLY A 124 12.47 9.12 -10.37
N THR A 125 12.47 10.45 -10.46
CA THR A 125 13.56 11.27 -9.91
C THR A 125 13.48 11.40 -8.40
N THR A 126 12.31 11.20 -7.80
CA THR A 126 12.11 11.07 -6.36
C THR A 126 10.89 10.21 -6.07
N GLY A 127 10.83 9.61 -4.89
CA GLY A 127 9.68 8.83 -4.42
C GLY A 127 8.60 9.66 -3.73
N TYR A 128 8.88 10.91 -3.44
CA TYR A 128 7.94 11.87 -2.83
C TYR A 128 8.24 13.28 -3.31
#